data_85d7d9d7e3e81665438dd58bca16d631
#
_entry.id   85d7d9d7e3e81665438dd58bca16d631
#
_cell.length_a   1.000
_cell.length_b   1.000
_cell.length_c   1.000
_cell.angle_alpha   90.00
_cell.angle_beta   90.00
_cell.angle_gamma   90.00
#
_symmetry.space_group_name_H-M   'P 1'
#
loop_
_entity.id
_entity.type
_entity.pdbx_description
1 polymer ?
#
loop_
_entity_poly.entity_id
_entity_poly.type
_entity_poly.pdbx_seq_one_letter_code
_entity_poly.pdbx_strand_id
1 'polypeptide(L)'
;MSSITTASGLTIEDTVIGQGAAAAAGRDVTVHYAGWLADGTQFDSSKEKQDPFQFTLGNKEVMAGWEEGLSGMKVGGTRKLTVPPQLAYGEDGAGDTIPPNATLTFEVELLAVSCRTGLSS
;
A
#
# COMPACT_ATOMS: atom_id res chain seq x y z
N MET A 1 -10.92 14.53 7.31
CA MET A 1 -9.87 13.63 6.93
C MET A 1 -8.70 13.77 7.83
N SER A 2 -8.13 12.70 8.22
CA SER A 2 -7.02 12.76 9.13
C SER A 2 -5.82 12.09 8.50
N SER A 3 -4.68 12.69 8.66
CA SER A 3 -3.43 12.09 8.24
C SER A 3 -2.58 11.92 9.47
N ILE A 4 -1.82 10.84 9.49
CA ILE A 4 -0.90 10.58 10.58
C ILE A 4 0.46 10.26 10.00
N THR A 5 1.50 10.60 10.74
CA THR A 5 2.85 10.24 10.36
C THR A 5 3.38 9.28 11.41
N THR A 6 3.79 8.10 10.97
CA THR A 6 4.27 7.09 11.91
C THR A 6 5.70 7.38 12.34
N ALA A 7 6.16 6.65 13.34
CA ALA A 7 7.52 6.83 13.84
C ALA A 7 8.56 6.52 12.76
N SER A 8 8.23 5.71 11.77
CA SER A 8 9.16 5.38 10.69
C SER A 8 9.15 6.41 9.56
N GLY A 9 8.29 7.44 9.65
CA GLY A 9 8.25 8.49 8.65
C GLY A 9 7.19 8.32 7.59
N LEU A 10 6.40 7.26 7.67
CA LEU A 10 5.31 7.02 6.72
C LEU A 10 4.14 7.94 7.04
N THR A 11 3.59 8.60 6.02
CA THR A 11 2.40 9.41 6.19
C THR A 11 1.21 8.65 5.62
N ILE A 12 0.16 8.51 6.43
CA ILE A 12 -1.05 7.76 6.08
C ILE A 12 -2.23 8.71 6.12
N GLU A 13 -2.98 8.77 5.05
CA GLU A 13 -4.18 9.59 4.99
C GLU A 13 -5.34 8.74 4.48
N ASP A 14 -6.40 8.60 5.29
CA ASP A 14 -7.59 7.87 4.88
C ASP A 14 -8.50 8.83 4.11
N THR A 15 -8.60 8.66 2.81
CA THR A 15 -9.49 9.48 2.00
C THR A 15 -10.90 8.92 2.00
N VAL A 16 -11.03 7.60 2.15
CA VAL A 16 -12.33 6.95 2.32
C VAL A 16 -12.15 5.91 3.40
N ILE A 17 -13.03 5.89 4.39
CA ILE A 17 -12.99 4.89 5.44
C ILE A 17 -13.93 3.76 5.07
N GLY A 18 -13.39 2.56 4.90
CA GLY A 18 -14.18 1.40 4.56
C GLY A 18 -14.96 0.89 5.75
N GLN A 19 -15.89 0.00 5.48
CA GLN A 19 -16.72 -0.58 6.53
C GLN A 19 -16.64 -2.10 6.56
N GLY A 20 -15.84 -2.70 5.70
CA GLY A 20 -15.70 -4.14 5.66
C GLY A 20 -14.65 -4.67 6.60
N ALA A 21 -14.14 -5.85 6.31
CA ALA A 21 -13.15 -6.50 7.14
C ALA A 21 -11.85 -5.70 7.14
N ALA A 22 -11.15 -5.73 8.25
CA ALA A 22 -9.89 -5.01 8.40
C ALA A 22 -8.71 -5.88 7.93
N ALA A 23 -7.77 -5.25 7.25
CA ALA A 23 -6.54 -5.92 6.87
C ALA A 23 -5.67 -6.12 8.09
N ALA A 24 -5.08 -7.30 8.20
CA ALA A 24 -4.23 -7.62 9.33
C ALA A 24 -3.14 -8.57 8.87
N ALA A 25 -2.09 -8.65 9.66
CA ALA A 25 -0.98 -9.56 9.34
C ALA A 25 -1.51 -10.99 9.24
N GLY A 26 -1.05 -11.70 8.22
CA GLY A 26 -1.46 -13.07 7.99
C GLY A 26 -2.66 -13.23 7.07
N ARG A 27 -3.29 -12.11 6.67
CA ARG A 27 -4.44 -12.19 5.78
C ARG A 27 -4.04 -11.83 4.36
N ASP A 28 -4.71 -12.48 3.40
CA ASP A 28 -4.54 -12.12 2.00
C ASP A 28 -5.40 -10.91 1.71
N VAL A 29 -4.83 -9.92 1.06
CA VAL A 29 -5.55 -8.70 0.71
C VAL A 29 -5.48 -8.49 -0.79
N THR A 30 -6.55 -7.96 -1.34
CA THR A 30 -6.64 -7.62 -2.76
C THR A 30 -6.88 -6.13 -2.86
N VAL A 31 -6.04 -5.45 -3.63
CA VAL A 31 -6.09 -4.00 -3.73
C VAL A 31 -5.98 -3.54 -5.16
N HIS A 32 -6.56 -2.37 -5.43
CA HIS A 32 -6.16 -1.57 -6.58
C HIS A 32 -5.29 -0.44 -6.06
N TYR A 33 -4.30 -0.06 -6.84
CA TYR A 33 -3.40 1.00 -6.41
C TYR A 33 -2.89 1.81 -7.59
N ALA A 34 -2.42 2.99 -7.29
CA ALA A 34 -1.67 3.81 -8.22
C ALA A 34 -0.52 4.45 -7.44
N GLY A 35 0.61 4.62 -8.10
CA GLY A 35 1.78 5.18 -7.45
C GLY A 35 2.39 6.31 -8.25
N TRP A 36 2.89 7.32 -7.56
CA TRP A 36 3.50 8.49 -8.17
C TRP A 36 4.83 8.81 -7.53
N LEU A 37 5.72 9.37 -8.32
CA LEU A 37 6.97 9.91 -7.80
C LEU A 37 6.71 11.26 -7.13
N ALA A 38 7.71 11.78 -6.44
CA ALA A 38 7.57 13.06 -5.74
C ALA A 38 7.22 14.21 -6.68
N ASP A 39 7.61 14.11 -7.96
CA ASP A 39 7.30 15.15 -8.93
C ASP A 39 5.92 14.99 -9.55
N GLY A 40 5.15 14.00 -9.11
CA GLY A 40 3.81 13.77 -9.64
C GLY A 40 3.72 12.82 -10.81
N THR A 41 4.84 12.26 -11.24
CA THR A 41 4.85 11.31 -12.36
C THR A 41 4.31 9.97 -11.88
N GLN A 42 3.27 9.46 -12.54
CA GLN A 42 2.74 8.15 -12.20
C GLN A 42 3.65 7.07 -12.75
N PHE A 43 4.08 6.16 -11.89
CA PHE A 43 5.00 5.11 -12.33
C PHE A 43 4.33 3.73 -12.39
N ASP A 44 3.19 3.57 -11.76
CA ASP A 44 2.51 2.29 -11.78
C ASP A 44 1.05 2.46 -11.41
N SER A 45 0.19 1.54 -11.88
CA SER A 45 -1.22 1.56 -11.54
C SER A 45 -1.83 0.21 -11.88
N SER A 46 -2.46 -0.43 -10.91
CA SER A 46 -3.18 -1.66 -11.17
C SER A 46 -4.50 -1.39 -11.86
N LYS A 47 -5.07 -0.20 -11.67
CA LYS A 47 -6.34 0.15 -12.30
C LYS A 47 -6.20 0.25 -13.81
N GLU A 48 -5.09 0.79 -14.29
CA GLU A 48 -4.86 0.89 -15.73
C GLU A 48 -4.68 -0.48 -16.36
N LYS A 49 -4.12 -1.41 -15.59
CA LYS A 49 -3.93 -2.78 -16.06
C LYS A 49 -5.19 -3.61 -15.88
N GLN A 50 -6.17 -3.10 -15.15
CA GLN A 50 -7.39 -3.82 -14.78
C GLN A 50 -7.07 -5.16 -14.12
N ASP A 51 -6.03 -5.16 -13.31
CA ASP A 51 -5.49 -6.37 -12.68
C ASP A 51 -5.19 -6.08 -11.21
N PRO A 52 -6.14 -6.32 -10.32
CA PRO A 52 -5.91 -6.06 -8.90
C PRO A 52 -4.73 -6.86 -8.38
N PHE A 53 -4.04 -6.28 -7.43
CA PHE A 53 -2.86 -6.89 -6.85
C PHE A 53 -3.24 -7.61 -5.55
N GLN A 54 -2.84 -8.85 -5.43
CA GLN A 54 -3.12 -9.66 -4.25
C GLN A 54 -1.82 -10.06 -3.57
N PHE A 55 -1.78 -9.94 -2.25
CA PHE A 55 -0.60 -10.34 -1.49
C PHE A 55 -1.01 -10.67 -0.06
N THR A 56 -0.10 -11.30 0.69
CA THR A 56 -0.33 -11.59 2.10
C THR A 56 0.31 -10.52 2.95
N LEU A 57 -0.49 -9.83 3.75
CA LEU A 57 0.00 -8.78 4.60
C LEU A 57 0.81 -9.37 5.74
N GLY A 58 1.93 -8.74 6.08
CA GLY A 58 2.79 -9.21 7.16
C GLY A 58 3.81 -10.25 6.73
N ASN A 59 3.80 -10.65 5.46
CA ASN A 59 4.70 -11.68 4.95
C ASN A 59 5.85 -11.08 4.15
N LYS A 60 6.04 -9.78 4.23
CA LYS A 60 7.13 -9.07 3.57
C LYS A 60 7.15 -9.26 2.05
N GLU A 61 5.97 -9.43 1.47
CA GLU A 61 5.84 -9.56 0.03
C GLU A 61 5.81 -8.21 -0.67
N VAL A 62 5.62 -7.14 0.10
CA VAL A 62 5.57 -5.78 -0.42
C VAL A 62 6.50 -4.91 0.39
N MET A 63 6.73 -3.67 -0.06
CA MET A 63 7.62 -2.77 0.64
C MET A 63 7.12 -2.46 2.06
N ALA A 64 8.05 -2.10 2.94
CA ALA A 64 7.73 -1.86 4.34
C ALA A 64 6.64 -0.79 4.51
N GLY A 65 6.64 0.24 3.67
CA GLY A 65 5.60 1.26 3.74
C GLY A 65 4.21 0.72 3.52
N TRP A 66 4.05 -0.26 2.63
CA TRP A 66 2.76 -0.89 2.42
C TRP A 66 2.39 -1.81 3.59
N GLU A 67 3.36 -2.56 4.10
CA GLU A 67 3.09 -3.44 5.24
C GLU A 67 2.57 -2.64 6.42
N GLU A 68 3.21 -1.52 6.70
CA GLU A 68 2.80 -0.69 7.82
C GLU A 68 1.54 0.11 7.48
N GLY A 69 1.45 0.62 6.26
CA GLY A 69 0.38 1.53 5.88
C GLY A 69 -0.96 0.87 5.67
N LEU A 70 -0.99 -0.39 5.25
CA LEU A 70 -2.25 -1.06 4.95
C LEU A 70 -2.81 -1.81 6.15
N SER A 71 -2.03 -1.99 7.19
CA SER A 71 -2.50 -2.66 8.39
C SER A 71 -3.65 -1.87 9.00
N GLY A 72 -4.75 -2.52 9.29
CA GLY A 72 -5.93 -1.89 9.85
C GLY A 72 -6.86 -1.24 8.86
N MET A 73 -6.49 -1.21 7.58
CA MET A 73 -7.35 -0.65 6.54
C MET A 73 -8.53 -1.57 6.31
N LYS A 74 -9.72 -1.01 6.07
CA LYS A 74 -10.93 -1.80 5.91
C LYS A 74 -11.36 -1.86 4.46
N VAL A 75 -12.00 -2.98 4.09
CA VAL A 75 -12.51 -3.17 2.74
C VAL A 75 -13.48 -2.05 2.39
N GLY A 76 -13.34 -1.52 1.21
CA GLY A 76 -14.12 -0.37 0.74
C GLY A 76 -13.44 0.95 1.00
N GLY A 77 -12.34 0.96 1.74
CA GLY A 77 -11.62 2.19 2.03
C GLY A 77 -10.56 2.50 1.00
N THR A 78 -10.17 3.76 0.94
CA THR A 78 -9.05 4.22 0.13
C THR A 78 -8.10 4.97 1.03
N ARG A 79 -6.83 4.62 0.96
CA ARG A 79 -5.79 5.20 1.82
C ARG A 79 -4.65 5.71 0.96
N LYS A 80 -4.22 6.92 1.26
CA LYS A 80 -3.09 7.53 0.57
C LYS A 80 -1.86 7.39 1.45
N LEU A 81 -0.79 6.85 0.88
CA LEU A 81 0.45 6.63 1.60
C LEU A 81 1.55 7.48 0.98
N THR A 82 2.25 8.27 1.80
CA THR A 82 3.46 8.93 1.37
C THR A 82 4.61 8.19 2.01
N VAL A 83 5.39 7.50 1.20
CA VAL A 83 6.38 6.52 1.65
C VAL A 83 7.77 7.08 1.47
N PRO A 84 8.51 7.30 2.58
CA PRO A 84 9.88 7.77 2.43
C PRO A 84 10.76 6.67 1.84
N PRO A 85 11.92 7.03 1.29
CA PRO A 85 12.75 6.04 0.59
C PRO A 85 13.15 4.86 1.47
N GLN A 86 13.39 5.06 2.75
CA GLN A 86 13.81 3.95 3.61
C GLN A 86 12.72 2.89 3.79
N LEU A 87 11.48 3.22 3.49
CA LEU A 87 10.37 2.26 3.53
C LEU A 87 9.94 1.82 2.14
N ALA A 88 10.63 2.25 1.12
CA ALA A 88 10.34 1.91 -0.27
C ALA A 88 11.59 1.29 -0.89
N TYR A 89 12.21 1.96 -1.83
CA TYR A 89 13.34 1.38 -2.56
C TYR A 89 14.70 1.94 -2.13
N GLY A 90 14.72 2.85 -1.15
CA GLY A 90 15.95 3.32 -0.55
C GLY A 90 16.90 4.01 -1.50
N GLU A 91 18.18 3.85 -1.22
CA GLU A 91 19.23 4.49 -1.99
C GLU A 91 19.42 3.86 -3.36
N ASP A 92 18.95 2.65 -3.55
CA ASP A 92 19.14 1.94 -4.83
C ASP A 92 18.09 2.30 -5.86
N GLY A 93 16.92 2.73 -5.42
CA GLY A 93 15.82 2.94 -6.33
C GLY A 93 15.33 1.65 -6.95
N ALA A 94 14.65 1.72 -8.08
CA ALA A 94 14.14 0.55 -8.78
C ALA A 94 14.26 0.76 -10.28
N GLY A 95 15.27 0.18 -10.87
CA GLY A 95 15.51 0.27 -12.30
C GLY A 95 15.54 1.70 -12.78
N ASP A 96 14.99 1.94 -13.95
CA ASP A 96 14.95 3.30 -14.50
C ASP A 96 13.70 4.06 -14.09
N THR A 97 12.78 3.40 -13.40
CA THR A 97 11.49 3.99 -13.04
C THR A 97 11.56 4.78 -11.75
N ILE A 98 12.21 4.23 -10.74
CA ILE A 98 12.27 4.83 -9.41
C ILE A 98 13.71 5.28 -9.15
N PRO A 99 13.94 6.59 -9.03
CA PRO A 99 15.29 7.07 -8.77
C PRO A 99 15.74 6.76 -7.33
N PRO A 100 17.04 6.84 -7.07
CA PRO A 100 17.53 6.66 -5.70
C PRO A 100 16.94 7.69 -4.75
N ASN A 101 16.71 7.29 -3.53
CA ASN A 101 16.21 8.15 -2.47
C ASN A 101 14.89 8.83 -2.81
N ALA A 102 14.01 8.13 -3.53
CA ALA A 102 12.73 8.70 -3.95
C ALA A 102 11.65 8.49 -2.90
N THR A 103 10.92 9.56 -2.62
CA THR A 103 9.70 9.47 -1.83
C THR A 103 8.56 9.16 -2.77
N LEU A 104 7.78 8.15 -2.43
CA LEU A 104 6.71 7.68 -3.31
C LEU A 104 5.35 7.96 -2.67
N THR A 105 4.36 8.23 -3.51
CA THR A 105 2.98 8.40 -3.06
C THR A 105 2.15 7.31 -3.70
N PHE A 106 1.39 6.60 -2.87
CA PHE A 106 0.48 5.56 -3.36
C PHE A 106 -0.93 5.88 -2.92
N GLU A 107 -1.89 5.59 -3.78
CA GLU A 107 -3.29 5.59 -3.41
C GLU A 107 -3.76 4.16 -3.54
N VAL A 108 -4.23 3.56 -2.45
CA VAL A 108 -4.56 2.15 -2.40
C VAL A 108 -6.00 1.99 -1.98
N GLU A 109 -6.76 1.23 -2.76
CA GLU A 109 -8.13 0.90 -2.45
C GLU A 109 -8.21 -0.58 -2.09
N LEU A 110 -8.71 -0.89 -0.90
CA LEU A 110 -8.79 -2.27 -0.45
C LEU A 110 -10.08 -2.90 -0.95
N LEU A 111 -9.97 -3.93 -1.75
CA LEU A 111 -11.11 -4.57 -2.39
C LEU A 111 -11.60 -5.78 -1.61
N ALA A 112 -10.69 -6.54 -1.03
CA ALA A 112 -11.04 -7.77 -0.32
C ALA A 112 -9.98 -8.15 0.68
N VAL A 113 -10.42 -8.82 1.74
CA VAL A 113 -9.53 -9.40 2.74
C VAL A 113 -10.01 -10.82 2.98
N SER A 114 -9.12 -11.79 2.90
CA SER A 114 -9.50 -13.16 3.17
C SER A 114 -8.51 -13.79 4.15
N CYS A 115 -8.99 -14.81 4.86
CA CYS A 115 -8.16 -15.51 5.81
C CYS A 115 -7.28 -16.49 5.08
N ARG A 116 -6.01 -16.50 5.40
CA ARG A 116 -5.07 -17.35 4.69
C ARG A 116 -4.92 -18.72 5.26
N THR A 117 -5.67 -19.06 6.25
CA THR A 117 -5.53 -20.35 6.81
C THR A 117 -6.15 -21.36 5.93
N GLY A 118 -5.69 -21.99 5.17
CA GLY A 118 -6.30 -22.91 4.29
C GLY A 118 -7.40 -23.76 4.88
N LEU A 119 -7.54 -23.74 6.15
CA LEU A 119 -8.58 -24.54 6.76
C LEU A 119 -9.90 -23.90 6.67
N SER A 120 -9.91 -22.64 6.82
CA SER A 120 -11.16 -21.97 6.87
C SER A 120 -11.70 -21.81 5.54
N SER A 121 -10.86 -21.91 4.67
CA SER A 121 -11.35 -21.68 3.34
C SER A 121 -12.77 -21.46 3.29
#